data_4187bf7720fb653711fcd26d8855d852
#
_entry.id   4187bf7720fb653711fcd26d8855d852
#
_cell.length_a   1.000
_cell.length_b   1.000
_cell.length_c   1.000
_cell.angle_alpha   90.00
_cell.angle_beta   90.00
_cell.angle_gamma   90.00
#
_symmetry.space_group_name_H-M   'P 1'
#
loop_
_entity.id
_entity.type
_entity.pdbx_description
1 polymer ?
#
loop_
_entity_poly.entity_id
_entity_poly.type
_entity_poly.pdbx_seq_one_letter_code
_entity_poly.pdbx_strand_id
1 'polypeptide(L)'
;MPIVPVRLEIAVINAGRKLLDSIIIFFIILLGVVLTGLKVFKEYERGVVFRLGRLVSFRGPGLSFIIPFLEKMVRVDLRTLTLNVPPQDVITRDNVSVKVAAVVYFRVLDPNSALIQVENYLFAISQFAQTTLRNVCGQSELDQILSQRERINAQIQEIVDAQTTPWGIKVSLVAIKDIDLPQDMQRAMAKQAEAERERRAKIIHAEGEFQAAQKLADAAEIMAKQPATFHLRFLQALSQVAVEKNETIIVPLPIDLLASIFKPH
;
A
#
# COMPACT_ATOMS: atom_id res chain seq x y z
N MET A 1 91.28 -14.24 -36.26
CA MET A 1 90.29 -13.97 -35.16
C MET A 1 89.29 -12.97 -35.73
N PRO A 2 88.04 -13.33 -35.98
CA PRO A 2 87.05 -12.37 -36.46
C PRO A 2 86.47 -11.63 -35.26
N ILE A 3 86.58 -10.34 -35.16
CA ILE A 3 85.99 -9.43 -34.25
C ILE A 3 84.51 -9.33 -34.61
N VAL A 4 83.66 -10.11 -33.91
CA VAL A 4 82.20 -9.97 -34.03
C VAL A 4 81.80 -8.60 -33.43
N PRO A 5 81.16 -7.72 -34.22
CA PRO A 5 80.91 -6.36 -33.76
C PRO A 5 79.87 -6.37 -32.56
N VAL A 6 80.32 -5.93 -31.41
CA VAL A 6 79.56 -5.72 -30.18
C VAL A 6 78.19 -4.99 -30.39
N ARG A 7 78.07 -4.28 -31.53
CA ARG A 7 76.81 -3.60 -31.97
C ARG A 7 75.65 -4.58 -32.24
N LEU A 8 75.96 -5.80 -32.75
CA LEU A 8 74.94 -6.79 -33.09
C LEU A 8 74.35 -7.43 -31.86
N GLU A 9 75.14 -7.69 -30.78
CA GLU A 9 74.64 -8.23 -29.49
C GLU A 9 73.76 -7.23 -28.79
N ILE A 10 74.12 -5.94 -28.76
CA ILE A 10 73.30 -4.87 -28.12
C ILE A 10 72.00 -4.70 -28.89
N ALA A 11 71.98 -4.82 -30.21
CA ALA A 11 70.77 -4.72 -31.03
C ALA A 11 69.81 -5.91 -30.76
N VAL A 12 70.31 -7.12 -30.61
CA VAL A 12 69.52 -8.32 -30.31
C VAL A 12 68.98 -8.26 -28.89
N ILE A 13 69.76 -7.79 -27.90
CA ILE A 13 69.28 -7.61 -26.54
C ILE A 13 68.20 -6.54 -26.43
N ASN A 14 68.35 -5.41 -27.15
CA ASN A 14 67.34 -4.35 -27.20
C ASN A 14 66.05 -4.78 -27.95
N ALA A 15 66.14 -5.59 -29.00
CA ALA A 15 65.01 -6.18 -29.69
C ALA A 15 64.28 -7.19 -28.80
N GLY A 16 65.04 -8.01 -28.05
CA GLY A 16 64.43 -8.93 -27.05
C GLY A 16 63.69 -8.20 -25.91
N ARG A 17 64.27 -7.10 -25.39
CA ARG A 17 63.59 -6.26 -24.39
C ARG A 17 62.30 -5.62 -24.92
N LYS A 18 62.35 -5.04 -26.11
CA LYS A 18 61.14 -4.46 -26.74
C LYS A 18 60.04 -5.49 -26.97
N LEU A 19 60.39 -6.73 -27.35
CA LEU A 19 59.40 -7.82 -27.49
C LEU A 19 58.80 -8.22 -26.11
N LEU A 20 59.65 -8.33 -25.11
CA LEU A 20 59.18 -8.60 -23.72
C LEU A 20 58.27 -7.50 -23.17
N ASP A 21 58.65 -6.22 -23.39
CA ASP A 21 57.84 -5.08 -22.97
C ASP A 21 56.47 -5.05 -23.70
N SER A 22 56.47 -5.36 -25.02
CA SER A 22 55.23 -5.46 -25.79
C SER A 22 54.32 -6.61 -25.31
N ILE A 23 54.87 -7.74 -24.94
CA ILE A 23 54.15 -8.90 -24.41
C ILE A 23 53.57 -8.55 -23.04
N ILE A 24 54.34 -7.88 -22.17
CA ILE A 24 53.85 -7.44 -20.85
C ILE A 24 52.72 -6.44 -20.99
N ILE A 25 52.84 -5.45 -21.87
CA ILE A 25 51.78 -4.46 -22.14
C ILE A 25 50.52 -5.15 -22.69
N PHE A 26 50.67 -6.11 -23.61
CA PHE A 26 49.54 -6.89 -24.11
C PHE A 26 48.82 -7.67 -23.00
N PHE A 27 49.58 -8.31 -22.10
CA PHE A 27 49.04 -9.05 -20.95
C PHE A 27 48.31 -8.12 -19.97
N ILE A 28 48.84 -6.92 -19.69
CA ILE A 28 48.24 -5.94 -18.83
C ILE A 28 46.92 -5.45 -19.45
N ILE A 29 46.88 -5.17 -20.74
CA ILE A 29 45.67 -4.76 -21.44
C ILE A 29 44.63 -5.90 -21.44
N LEU A 30 45.07 -7.13 -21.72
CA LEU A 30 44.19 -8.30 -21.69
C LEU A 30 43.60 -8.52 -20.30
N LEU A 31 44.40 -8.43 -19.24
CA LEU A 31 43.99 -8.54 -17.85
C LEU A 31 42.98 -7.43 -17.51
N GLY A 32 43.22 -6.19 -17.92
CA GLY A 32 42.29 -5.07 -17.74
C GLY A 32 40.93 -5.30 -18.41
N VAL A 33 40.91 -5.85 -19.64
CA VAL A 33 39.67 -6.21 -20.35
C VAL A 33 38.93 -7.32 -19.62
N VAL A 34 39.61 -8.33 -19.09
CA VAL A 34 38.99 -9.42 -18.33
C VAL A 34 38.40 -8.90 -17.03
N LEU A 35 39.12 -8.06 -16.30
CA LEU A 35 38.64 -7.50 -15.03
C LEU A 35 37.43 -6.59 -15.22
N THR A 36 37.36 -5.80 -16.29
CA THR A 36 36.20 -4.95 -16.59
C THR A 36 34.97 -5.75 -17.05
N GLY A 37 35.17 -6.94 -17.61
CA GLY A 37 34.13 -7.84 -18.08
C GLY A 37 33.46 -8.61 -16.93
N LEU A 38 34.08 -8.72 -15.76
CA LEU A 38 33.53 -9.43 -14.62
C LEU A 38 32.45 -8.58 -13.93
N LYS A 39 31.23 -9.10 -13.89
CA LYS A 39 30.10 -8.47 -13.19
C LYS A 39 29.47 -9.48 -12.21
N VAL A 40 29.16 -9.00 -11.02
CA VAL A 40 28.47 -9.78 -9.99
C VAL A 40 27.03 -9.31 -9.90
N PHE A 41 26.10 -10.26 -9.92
CA PHE A 41 24.68 -10.03 -9.78
C PHE A 41 24.19 -10.56 -8.45
N LYS A 42 23.34 -9.79 -7.83
CA LYS A 42 22.63 -10.21 -6.62
C LYS A 42 21.50 -11.20 -7.00
N GLU A 43 21.02 -11.95 -6.03
CA GLU A 43 20.00 -12.97 -6.26
C GLU A 43 18.72 -12.42 -6.89
N TYR A 44 18.38 -11.21 -6.55
CA TYR A 44 17.20 -10.48 -7.05
C TYR A 44 17.44 -9.66 -8.33
N GLU A 45 18.67 -9.67 -8.88
CA GLU A 45 19.03 -8.98 -10.11
C GLU A 45 19.16 -9.98 -11.26
N ARG A 46 18.74 -9.56 -12.45
CA ARG A 46 19.01 -10.26 -13.70
C ARG A 46 19.70 -9.30 -14.66
N GLY A 47 20.73 -9.80 -15.31
CA GLY A 47 21.42 -9.08 -16.37
C GLY A 47 20.91 -9.50 -17.73
N VAL A 48 20.25 -8.61 -18.44
CA VAL A 48 19.87 -8.85 -19.84
C VAL A 48 21.01 -8.41 -20.73
N VAL A 49 21.54 -9.34 -21.53
CA VAL A 49 22.73 -9.13 -22.37
C VAL A 49 22.34 -8.96 -23.83
N PHE A 50 22.74 -7.82 -24.38
CA PHE A 50 22.63 -7.49 -25.82
C PHE A 50 24.00 -7.58 -26.46
N ARG A 51 24.17 -8.47 -27.43
CA ARG A 51 25.38 -8.60 -28.25
C ARG A 51 25.11 -7.98 -29.59
N LEU A 52 25.88 -6.94 -29.94
CA LEU A 52 25.73 -6.21 -31.24
C LEU A 52 24.27 -5.81 -31.52
N GLY A 53 23.53 -5.39 -30.46
CA GLY A 53 22.13 -4.97 -30.59
C GLY A 53 21.10 -6.11 -30.57
N ARG A 54 21.50 -7.38 -30.58
CA ARG A 54 20.58 -8.53 -30.47
C ARG A 54 20.55 -9.06 -29.05
N LEU A 55 19.37 -9.36 -28.55
CA LEU A 55 19.20 -10.07 -27.30
C LEU A 55 19.78 -11.50 -27.45
N VAL A 56 20.70 -11.87 -26.56
CA VAL A 56 21.31 -13.21 -26.60
C VAL A 56 20.74 -14.08 -25.49
N SER A 57 20.81 -13.60 -24.24
CA SER A 57 20.29 -14.33 -23.08
C SER A 57 20.22 -13.43 -21.85
N PHE A 58 19.54 -13.88 -20.81
CA PHE A 58 19.68 -13.29 -19.48
C PHE A 58 20.72 -14.05 -18.66
N ARG A 59 21.43 -13.35 -17.80
CA ARG A 59 22.36 -13.90 -16.82
C ARG A 59 21.72 -13.95 -15.46
N GLY A 60 21.83 -15.13 -14.81
CA GLY A 60 21.36 -15.37 -13.47
C GLY A 60 22.23 -14.67 -12.39
N PRO A 61 21.94 -14.91 -11.11
CA PRO A 61 22.73 -14.41 -10.00
C PRO A 61 24.12 -15.04 -9.97
N GLY A 62 25.08 -14.33 -9.37
CA GLY A 62 26.46 -14.75 -9.25
C GLY A 62 27.41 -14.05 -10.19
N LEU A 63 28.56 -14.68 -10.43
CA LEU A 63 29.61 -14.13 -11.30
C LEU A 63 29.29 -14.37 -12.76
N SER A 64 29.25 -13.31 -13.56
CA SER A 64 29.04 -13.39 -15.01
C SER A 64 30.11 -12.61 -15.72
N PHE A 65 30.58 -13.17 -16.85
CA PHE A 65 31.53 -12.52 -17.72
C PHE A 65 30.83 -11.91 -18.93
N ILE A 66 31.12 -10.66 -19.20
CA ILE A 66 30.58 -9.87 -20.30
C ILE A 66 31.76 -9.40 -21.15
N ILE A 67 31.64 -9.55 -22.45
CA ILE A 67 32.70 -9.11 -23.39
C ILE A 67 32.58 -7.59 -23.56
N PRO A 68 33.51 -6.78 -22.98
CA PRO A 68 33.48 -5.34 -23.15
C PRO A 68 33.49 -5.00 -24.66
N PHE A 69 32.84 -3.89 -25.05
CA PHE A 69 32.67 -3.38 -26.41
C PHE A 69 31.69 -4.16 -27.30
N LEU A 70 31.52 -5.49 -27.18
CA LEU A 70 30.60 -6.27 -28.00
C LEU A 70 29.23 -6.47 -27.29
N GLU A 71 29.25 -6.51 -25.98
CA GLU A 71 28.05 -6.77 -25.17
C GLU A 71 27.69 -5.57 -24.32
N LYS A 72 26.42 -5.16 -24.41
CA LYS A 72 25.80 -4.22 -23.49
C LYS A 72 24.87 -4.98 -22.55
N MET A 73 24.86 -4.61 -21.28
CA MET A 73 24.04 -5.26 -20.28
C MET A 73 23.18 -4.24 -19.56
N VAL A 74 21.91 -4.61 -19.37
CA VAL A 74 20.94 -3.86 -18.56
C VAL A 74 20.57 -4.71 -17.35
N ARG A 75 20.65 -4.12 -16.16
CA ARG A 75 20.22 -4.78 -14.91
C ARG A 75 18.74 -4.52 -14.68
N VAL A 76 18.03 -5.57 -14.32
CA VAL A 76 16.61 -5.52 -13.96
C VAL A 76 16.46 -6.13 -12.58
N ASP A 77 15.78 -5.43 -11.70
CA ASP A 77 15.40 -5.90 -10.35
C ASP A 77 14.09 -6.68 -10.44
N LEU A 78 14.04 -7.87 -9.84
CA LEU A 78 12.87 -8.74 -9.81
C LEU A 78 11.98 -8.54 -8.59
N ARG A 79 12.42 -7.72 -7.63
CA ARG A 79 11.63 -7.42 -6.44
C ARG A 79 10.40 -6.61 -6.81
N THR A 80 9.43 -6.61 -5.90
CA THR A 80 8.28 -5.73 -6.01
C THR A 80 8.74 -4.28 -5.87
N LEU A 81 8.46 -3.49 -6.87
CA LEU A 81 8.71 -2.05 -6.94
C LEU A 81 7.41 -1.30 -6.68
N THR A 82 7.54 -0.13 -6.09
CA THR A 82 6.43 0.78 -5.82
C THR A 82 6.53 1.99 -6.73
N LEU A 83 5.47 2.25 -7.47
CA LEU A 83 5.36 3.40 -8.36
C LEU A 83 4.25 4.32 -7.89
N ASN A 84 4.60 5.55 -7.53
CA ASN A 84 3.62 6.57 -7.21
C ASN A 84 3.01 7.14 -8.50
N VAL A 85 1.69 7.10 -8.59
CA VAL A 85 0.90 7.75 -9.64
C VAL A 85 0.55 9.16 -9.15
N PRO A 86 0.98 10.22 -9.85
CA PRO A 86 0.71 11.58 -9.43
C PRO A 86 -0.80 11.86 -9.42
N PRO A 87 -1.25 12.83 -8.59
CA PRO A 87 -2.66 13.21 -8.51
C PRO A 87 -3.24 13.56 -9.88
N GLN A 88 -4.41 13.00 -10.19
CA GLN A 88 -5.14 13.25 -11.42
C GLN A 88 -6.44 13.97 -11.10
N ASP A 89 -6.72 15.06 -11.84
CA ASP A 89 -8.03 15.72 -11.80
C ASP A 89 -9.02 14.85 -12.59
N VAL A 90 -10.06 14.40 -11.91
CA VAL A 90 -11.10 13.53 -12.47
C VAL A 90 -12.48 14.09 -12.15
N ILE A 91 -13.38 14.07 -13.11
CA ILE A 91 -14.80 14.37 -12.88
C ILE A 91 -15.49 13.02 -12.75
N THR A 92 -16.10 12.76 -11.60
CA THR A 92 -16.86 11.54 -11.32
C THR A 92 -18.17 11.50 -12.08
N ARG A 93 -18.85 10.36 -12.10
CA ARG A 93 -20.14 10.18 -12.79
C ARG A 93 -21.22 11.11 -12.27
N ASP A 94 -21.19 11.45 -10.99
CA ASP A 94 -22.07 12.42 -10.32
C ASP A 94 -21.63 13.88 -10.48
N ASN A 95 -20.73 14.14 -11.45
CA ASN A 95 -20.24 15.47 -11.84
C ASN A 95 -19.49 16.23 -10.75
N VAL A 96 -18.80 15.51 -9.87
CA VAL A 96 -17.91 16.09 -8.85
C VAL A 96 -16.47 16.05 -9.33
N SER A 97 -15.77 17.19 -9.29
CA SER A 97 -14.34 17.26 -9.59
C SER A 97 -13.53 16.86 -8.37
N VAL A 98 -12.69 15.82 -8.51
CA VAL A 98 -11.84 15.29 -7.44
C VAL A 98 -10.42 15.10 -7.92
N LYS A 99 -9.44 15.20 -7.01
CA LYS A 99 -8.04 14.81 -7.29
C LYS A 99 -7.78 13.47 -6.65
N VAL A 100 -7.38 12.51 -7.47
CA VAL A 100 -7.12 11.14 -7.02
C VAL A 100 -5.67 10.78 -7.26
N ALA A 101 -4.96 10.35 -6.22
CA ALA A 101 -3.62 9.80 -6.27
C ALA A 101 -3.66 8.30 -6.00
N ALA A 102 -2.75 7.55 -6.63
CA ALA A 102 -2.66 6.11 -6.44
C ALA A 102 -1.21 5.63 -6.34
N VAL A 103 -1.06 4.40 -5.89
CA VAL A 103 0.22 3.68 -5.83
C VAL A 103 0.05 2.35 -6.53
N VAL A 104 1.00 2.00 -7.38
CA VAL A 104 1.05 0.73 -8.10
C VAL A 104 2.21 -0.10 -7.57
N TYR A 105 1.94 -1.32 -7.17
CA TYR A 105 2.93 -2.32 -6.78
C TYR A 105 3.06 -3.33 -7.91
N PHE A 106 4.24 -3.45 -8.46
CA PHE A 106 4.49 -4.36 -9.57
C PHE A 106 5.85 -5.02 -9.43
N ARG A 107 6.06 -6.11 -10.15
CA ARG A 107 7.34 -6.81 -10.29
C ARG A 107 7.56 -7.26 -11.71
N VAL A 108 8.81 -7.35 -12.12
CA VAL A 108 9.17 -7.87 -13.42
C VAL A 108 9.26 -9.40 -13.33
N LEU A 109 8.49 -10.11 -14.16
CA LEU A 109 8.52 -11.56 -14.28
C LEU A 109 9.49 -12.00 -15.38
N ASP A 110 9.39 -11.34 -16.55
CA ASP A 110 10.29 -11.59 -17.67
C ASP A 110 11.08 -10.34 -18.01
N PRO A 111 12.37 -10.27 -17.61
CA PRO A 111 13.23 -9.13 -17.90
C PRO A 111 13.44 -8.89 -19.39
N ASN A 112 13.36 -9.94 -20.23
CA ASN A 112 13.57 -9.80 -21.66
C ASN A 112 12.45 -9.03 -22.33
N SER A 113 11.21 -9.45 -22.07
CA SER A 113 10.01 -8.78 -22.58
C SER A 113 9.92 -7.34 -22.07
N ALA A 114 10.27 -7.11 -20.81
CA ALA A 114 10.22 -5.77 -20.20
C ALA A 114 11.16 -4.76 -20.87
N LEU A 115 12.29 -5.21 -21.42
CA LEU A 115 13.28 -4.33 -22.09
C LEU A 115 13.13 -4.26 -23.61
N ILE A 116 12.44 -5.24 -24.24
CA ILE A 116 12.26 -5.27 -25.70
C ILE A 116 10.93 -4.62 -26.08
N GLN A 117 9.86 -4.92 -25.34
CA GLN A 117 8.52 -4.48 -25.69
C GLN A 117 8.29 -2.98 -25.39
N VAL A 118 8.99 -2.44 -24.39
CA VAL A 118 8.79 -1.07 -23.93
C VAL A 118 10.13 -0.41 -23.63
N GLU A 119 10.35 0.79 -24.14
CA GLU A 119 11.58 1.56 -23.92
C GLU A 119 11.81 1.87 -22.43
N ASN A 120 10.76 2.36 -21.76
CA ASN A 120 10.78 2.66 -20.33
C ASN A 120 9.49 2.17 -19.69
N TYR A 121 9.55 0.97 -19.15
CA TYR A 121 8.39 0.33 -18.52
C TYR A 121 7.86 1.08 -17.29
N LEU A 122 8.73 1.75 -16.52
CA LEU A 122 8.32 2.56 -15.38
C LEU A 122 7.42 3.71 -15.82
N PHE A 123 7.85 4.43 -16.84
CA PHE A 123 7.07 5.53 -17.40
C PHE A 123 5.78 5.03 -18.05
N ALA A 124 5.85 3.95 -18.82
CA ALA A 124 4.69 3.37 -19.48
C ALA A 124 3.62 2.91 -18.48
N ILE A 125 4.00 2.20 -17.40
CA ILE A 125 3.09 1.79 -16.33
C ILE A 125 2.46 3.02 -15.66
N SER A 126 3.26 4.07 -15.40
CA SER A 126 2.75 5.31 -14.79
C SER A 126 1.67 5.95 -15.67
N GLN A 127 1.93 6.13 -16.96
CA GLN A 127 0.96 6.72 -17.89
C GLN A 127 -0.30 5.87 -18.04
N PHE A 128 -0.12 4.55 -18.09
CA PHE A 128 -1.24 3.63 -18.18
C PHE A 128 -2.11 3.66 -16.92
N ALA A 129 -1.47 3.63 -15.76
CA ALA A 129 -2.16 3.74 -14.47
C ALA A 129 -2.91 5.07 -14.33
N GLN A 130 -2.32 6.19 -14.74
CA GLN A 130 -2.99 7.51 -14.73
C GLN A 130 -4.26 7.51 -15.60
N THR A 131 -4.14 6.98 -16.82
CA THR A 131 -5.27 6.93 -17.75
C THR A 131 -6.36 6.00 -17.25
N THR A 132 -6.00 4.83 -16.74
CA THR A 132 -6.94 3.86 -16.17
C THR A 132 -7.62 4.41 -14.92
N LEU A 133 -6.85 5.05 -14.03
CA LEU A 133 -7.37 5.71 -12.83
C LEU A 133 -8.44 6.75 -13.22
N ARG A 134 -8.13 7.63 -14.18
CA ARG A 134 -9.08 8.63 -14.67
C ARG A 134 -10.36 8.00 -15.26
N ASN A 135 -10.21 6.95 -16.04
CA ASN A 135 -11.34 6.27 -16.67
C ASN A 135 -12.24 5.57 -15.63
N VAL A 136 -11.66 4.80 -14.71
CA VAL A 136 -12.43 4.06 -13.71
C VAL A 136 -13.10 5.00 -12.72
N CYS A 137 -12.37 6.00 -12.22
CA CYS A 137 -12.93 7.00 -11.31
C CYS A 137 -14.00 7.87 -12.01
N GLY A 138 -13.82 8.20 -13.29
CA GLY A 138 -14.81 8.95 -14.08
C GLY A 138 -16.10 8.18 -14.37
N GLN A 139 -16.07 6.86 -14.34
CA GLN A 139 -17.26 6.01 -14.48
C GLN A 139 -17.94 5.68 -13.15
N SER A 140 -17.30 5.96 -12.04
CA SER A 140 -17.76 5.66 -10.68
C SER A 140 -18.38 6.90 -10.04
N GLU A 141 -19.32 6.71 -9.12
CA GLU A 141 -19.83 7.76 -8.26
C GLU A 141 -18.87 8.04 -7.12
N LEU A 142 -18.87 9.27 -6.61
CA LEU A 142 -17.97 9.66 -5.52
C LEU A 142 -18.15 8.78 -4.29
N ASP A 143 -19.39 8.46 -3.92
CA ASP A 143 -19.65 7.58 -2.78
C ASP A 143 -19.06 6.18 -2.96
N GLN A 144 -19.09 5.63 -4.18
CA GLN A 144 -18.46 4.34 -4.49
C GLN A 144 -16.93 4.39 -4.34
N ILE A 145 -16.30 5.49 -4.82
CA ILE A 145 -14.86 5.67 -4.70
C ILE A 145 -14.43 5.78 -3.23
N LEU A 146 -15.26 6.37 -2.37
CA LEU A 146 -14.98 6.54 -0.95
C LEU A 146 -15.29 5.29 -0.12
N SER A 147 -16.44 4.63 -0.38
CA SER A 147 -16.94 3.51 0.41
C SER A 147 -16.50 2.13 -0.08
N GLN A 148 -16.28 1.96 -1.42
CA GLN A 148 -15.94 0.68 -2.05
C GLN A 148 -14.54 0.69 -2.69
N ARG A 149 -13.56 1.25 -1.98
CA ARG A 149 -12.17 1.41 -2.48
C ARG A 149 -11.56 0.11 -2.98
N GLU A 150 -11.79 -0.99 -2.27
CA GLU A 150 -11.24 -2.29 -2.64
C GLU A 150 -11.71 -2.78 -4.01
N ARG A 151 -12.99 -2.56 -4.31
CA ARG A 151 -13.57 -2.90 -5.61
C ARG A 151 -12.95 -2.08 -6.73
N ILE A 152 -12.82 -0.77 -6.53
CA ILE A 152 -12.21 0.15 -7.50
C ILE A 152 -10.73 -0.19 -7.70
N ASN A 153 -10.00 -0.46 -6.62
CA ASN A 153 -8.60 -0.87 -6.67
C ASN A 153 -8.41 -2.17 -7.48
N ALA A 154 -9.26 -3.18 -7.24
CA ALA A 154 -9.24 -4.44 -7.97
C ALA A 154 -9.54 -4.25 -9.47
N GLN A 155 -10.51 -3.40 -9.80
CA GLN A 155 -10.85 -3.10 -11.20
C GLN A 155 -9.69 -2.40 -11.92
N ILE A 156 -9.04 -1.42 -11.28
CA ILE A 156 -7.89 -0.73 -11.86
C ILE A 156 -6.72 -1.72 -12.01
N GLN A 157 -6.47 -2.54 -10.99
CA GLN A 157 -5.41 -3.56 -11.02
C GLN A 157 -5.61 -4.53 -12.17
N GLU A 158 -6.80 -5.07 -12.38
CA GLU A 158 -7.13 -6.00 -13.44
C GLU A 158 -6.84 -5.41 -14.83
N ILE A 159 -7.28 -4.17 -15.08
CA ILE A 159 -7.06 -3.48 -16.35
C ILE A 159 -5.58 -3.22 -16.59
N VAL A 160 -4.86 -2.72 -15.57
CA VAL A 160 -3.44 -2.41 -15.71
C VAL A 160 -2.62 -3.68 -15.86
N ASP A 161 -2.91 -4.73 -15.09
CA ASP A 161 -2.24 -6.03 -15.15
C ASP A 161 -2.41 -6.69 -16.52
N ALA A 162 -3.62 -6.67 -17.08
CA ALA A 162 -3.89 -7.20 -18.42
C ALA A 162 -3.04 -6.55 -19.50
N GLN A 163 -2.80 -5.24 -19.39
CA GLN A 163 -1.99 -4.48 -20.35
C GLN A 163 -0.48 -4.63 -20.14
N THR A 164 -0.04 -4.85 -18.91
CA THR A 164 1.40 -5.00 -18.59
C THR A 164 1.91 -6.43 -18.69
N THR A 165 1.02 -7.42 -18.67
CA THR A 165 1.34 -8.85 -18.83
C THR A 165 2.13 -9.15 -20.11
N PRO A 166 1.79 -8.62 -21.32
CA PRO A 166 2.59 -8.81 -22.53
C PRO A 166 4.02 -8.30 -22.39
N TRP A 167 4.24 -7.29 -21.56
CA TRP A 167 5.58 -6.74 -21.29
C TRP A 167 6.39 -7.57 -20.28
N GLY A 168 5.84 -8.68 -19.80
CA GLY A 168 6.47 -9.51 -18.77
C GLY A 168 6.46 -8.88 -17.37
N ILE A 169 5.53 -7.99 -17.10
CA ILE A 169 5.38 -7.28 -15.83
C ILE A 169 4.07 -7.67 -15.19
N LYS A 170 4.13 -8.01 -13.89
CA LYS A 170 2.96 -8.37 -13.08
C LYS A 170 2.64 -7.24 -12.11
N VAL A 171 1.44 -6.71 -12.21
CA VAL A 171 0.92 -5.75 -11.23
C VAL A 171 0.25 -6.53 -10.11
N SER A 172 0.83 -6.43 -8.91
CA SER A 172 0.36 -7.17 -7.73
C SER A 172 -0.80 -6.47 -7.04
N LEU A 173 -0.75 -5.14 -6.97
CA LEU A 173 -1.74 -4.32 -6.30
C LEU A 173 -1.75 -2.91 -6.87
N VAL A 174 -2.94 -2.34 -7.01
CA VAL A 174 -3.12 -0.90 -7.18
C VAL A 174 -3.95 -0.40 -6.02
N ALA A 175 -3.52 0.67 -5.37
CA ALA A 175 -4.22 1.26 -4.24
C ALA A 175 -4.41 2.76 -4.45
N ILE A 176 -5.64 3.22 -4.32
CA ILE A 176 -5.93 4.66 -4.23
C ILE A 176 -5.41 5.15 -2.89
N LYS A 177 -4.52 6.14 -2.93
CA LYS A 177 -3.86 6.70 -1.75
C LYS A 177 -4.69 7.81 -1.15
N ASP A 178 -4.88 8.90 -1.89
CA ASP A 178 -5.55 10.10 -1.45
C ASP A 178 -6.63 10.53 -2.44
N ILE A 179 -7.72 11.07 -1.94
CA ILE A 179 -8.81 11.66 -2.71
C ILE A 179 -9.08 13.04 -2.14
N ASP A 180 -8.65 14.07 -2.88
CA ASP A 180 -8.88 15.46 -2.50
C ASP A 180 -10.19 15.95 -3.08
N LEU A 181 -11.06 16.43 -2.21
CA LEU A 181 -12.37 17.00 -2.55
C LEU A 181 -12.33 18.53 -2.47
N PRO A 182 -13.13 19.24 -3.24
CA PRO A 182 -13.33 20.67 -3.07
C PRO A 182 -13.83 20.99 -1.66
N GLN A 183 -13.38 22.13 -1.09
CA GLN A 183 -13.71 22.50 0.29
C GLN A 183 -15.21 22.57 0.58
N ASP A 184 -16.00 23.06 -0.38
CA ASP A 184 -17.44 23.17 -0.22
C ASP A 184 -18.10 21.80 -0.12
N MET A 185 -17.62 20.82 -0.92
CA MET A 185 -18.08 19.44 -0.86
C MET A 185 -17.69 18.78 0.45
N GLN A 186 -16.44 18.98 0.93
CA GLN A 186 -16.00 18.47 2.23
C GLN A 186 -16.92 18.98 3.36
N ARG A 187 -17.28 20.25 3.35
CA ARG A 187 -18.20 20.85 4.33
C ARG A 187 -19.61 20.27 4.22
N ALA A 188 -20.12 20.07 2.99
CA ALA A 188 -21.44 19.46 2.78
C ALA A 188 -21.47 18.02 3.29
N MET A 189 -20.47 17.21 2.96
CA MET A 189 -20.34 15.83 3.42
C MET A 189 -20.17 15.74 4.95
N ALA A 190 -19.42 16.67 5.56
CA ALA A 190 -19.28 16.73 7.02
C ALA A 190 -20.63 16.97 7.70
N LYS A 191 -21.43 17.94 7.22
CA LYS A 191 -22.80 18.20 7.72
C LYS A 191 -23.73 17.00 7.52
N GLN A 192 -23.66 16.35 6.36
CA GLN A 192 -24.46 15.14 6.09
C GLN A 192 -24.08 14.01 7.04
N ALA A 193 -22.78 13.76 7.25
CA ALA A 193 -22.29 12.74 8.15
C ALA A 193 -22.68 13.03 9.62
N GLU A 194 -22.67 14.30 10.04
CA GLU A 194 -23.12 14.73 11.37
C GLU A 194 -24.60 14.46 11.55
N ALA A 195 -25.45 14.89 10.59
CA ALA A 195 -26.88 14.63 10.63
C ALA A 195 -27.22 13.14 10.65
N GLU A 196 -26.51 12.31 9.88
CA GLU A 196 -26.71 10.86 9.88
C GLU A 196 -26.28 10.22 11.19
N ARG A 197 -25.18 10.68 11.78
CA ARG A 197 -24.75 10.23 13.11
C ARG A 197 -25.76 10.60 14.19
N GLU A 198 -26.31 11.83 14.14
CA GLU A 198 -27.34 12.28 15.07
C GLU A 198 -28.63 11.46 14.90
N ARG A 199 -29.04 11.20 13.67
CA ARG A 199 -30.18 10.34 13.38
C ARG A 199 -29.99 8.94 13.95
N ARG A 200 -28.83 8.32 13.73
CA ARG A 200 -28.51 6.99 14.27
C ARG A 200 -28.46 6.99 15.79
N ALA A 201 -27.86 8.02 16.39
CA ALA A 201 -27.81 8.14 17.84
C ALA A 201 -29.21 8.22 18.44
N LYS A 202 -30.15 9.01 17.84
CA LYS A 202 -31.56 9.08 18.26
C LYS A 202 -32.27 7.74 18.16
N ILE A 203 -32.03 6.96 17.09
CA ILE A 203 -32.62 5.63 16.91
C ILE A 203 -32.10 4.67 18.00
N ILE A 204 -30.78 4.64 18.19
CA ILE A 204 -30.15 3.77 19.21
C ILE A 204 -30.61 4.14 20.58
N HIS A 205 -30.75 5.44 20.89
CA HIS A 205 -31.25 5.89 22.20
C HIS A 205 -32.72 5.46 22.42
N ALA A 206 -33.60 5.68 21.43
CA ALA A 206 -34.98 5.27 21.50
C ALA A 206 -35.15 3.74 21.62
N GLU A 207 -34.35 2.99 20.87
CA GLU A 207 -34.34 1.52 20.98
C GLU A 207 -33.85 1.07 22.39
N GLY A 208 -32.80 1.73 22.92
CA GLY A 208 -32.31 1.50 24.27
C GLY A 208 -33.34 1.81 25.32
N GLU A 209 -34.08 2.92 25.21
CA GLU A 209 -35.19 3.28 26.13
C GLU A 209 -36.32 2.26 26.05
N PHE A 210 -36.69 1.83 24.83
CA PHE A 210 -37.69 0.79 24.65
C PHE A 210 -37.32 -0.53 25.35
N GLN A 211 -36.09 -0.99 25.11
CA GLN A 211 -35.57 -2.21 25.72
C GLN A 211 -35.50 -2.08 27.26
N ALA A 212 -35.04 -0.91 27.73
CA ALA A 212 -35.00 -0.64 29.18
C ALA A 212 -36.43 -0.63 29.79
N ALA A 213 -37.37 0.05 29.14
CA ALA A 213 -38.76 0.06 29.59
C ALA A 213 -39.38 -1.35 29.63
N GLN A 214 -39.11 -2.16 28.60
CA GLN A 214 -39.59 -3.56 28.61
C GLN A 214 -38.97 -4.36 29.74
N LYS A 215 -37.68 -4.24 30.01
CA LYS A 215 -36.99 -4.91 31.12
C LYS A 215 -37.50 -4.44 32.47
N LEU A 216 -37.82 -3.16 32.60
CA LEU A 216 -38.43 -2.62 33.82
C LEU A 216 -39.87 -3.12 34.05
N ALA A 217 -40.65 -3.23 32.96
CA ALA A 217 -42.01 -3.81 33.05
C ALA A 217 -41.94 -5.29 33.45
N ASP A 218 -41.07 -6.09 32.83
CA ASP A 218 -40.87 -7.49 33.18
C ASP A 218 -40.43 -7.64 34.65
N ALA A 219 -39.51 -6.78 35.10
CA ALA A 219 -39.06 -6.76 36.49
C ALA A 219 -40.18 -6.37 37.45
N ALA A 220 -41.03 -5.40 37.11
CA ALA A 220 -42.17 -4.99 37.90
C ALA A 220 -43.22 -6.11 38.05
N GLU A 221 -43.49 -6.86 36.96
CA GLU A 221 -44.38 -8.01 36.99
C GLU A 221 -43.87 -9.11 37.94
N ILE A 222 -42.58 -9.40 37.93
CA ILE A 222 -41.95 -10.38 38.82
C ILE A 222 -42.04 -9.88 40.28
N MET A 223 -41.78 -8.59 40.54
CA MET A 223 -41.85 -8.00 41.89
C MET A 223 -43.28 -7.91 42.42
N ALA A 224 -44.28 -7.72 41.55
CA ALA A 224 -45.69 -7.69 41.95
C ALA A 224 -46.16 -9.04 42.55
N LYS A 225 -45.54 -10.15 42.16
CA LYS A 225 -45.85 -11.50 42.71
C LYS A 225 -45.30 -11.72 44.12
N GLN A 226 -44.36 -10.88 44.58
CA GLN A 226 -43.75 -10.99 45.92
C GLN A 226 -43.57 -9.59 46.57
N PRO A 227 -44.53 -9.09 47.33
CA PRO A 227 -44.50 -7.74 47.88
C PRO A 227 -43.28 -7.41 48.77
N ALA A 228 -42.71 -8.42 49.44
CA ALA A 228 -41.49 -8.25 50.23
C ALA A 228 -40.27 -7.80 49.41
N THR A 229 -40.22 -8.15 48.12
CA THR A 229 -39.11 -7.82 47.22
C THR A 229 -39.07 -6.32 46.93
N PHE A 230 -40.21 -5.64 46.92
CA PHE A 230 -40.29 -4.18 46.70
C PHE A 230 -39.59 -3.40 47.82
N HIS A 231 -39.78 -3.81 49.08
CA HIS A 231 -39.13 -3.17 50.24
C HIS A 231 -37.60 -3.36 50.20
N LEU A 232 -37.14 -4.55 49.86
CA LEU A 232 -35.71 -4.81 49.72
C LEU A 232 -35.06 -3.98 48.59
N ARG A 233 -35.75 -3.83 47.47
CA ARG A 233 -35.25 -3.03 46.33
C ARG A 233 -35.23 -1.53 46.64
N PHE A 234 -36.24 -1.04 47.39
CA PHE A 234 -36.25 0.34 47.86
C PHE A 234 -35.08 0.63 48.82
N LEU A 235 -34.79 -0.28 49.76
CA LEU A 235 -33.62 -0.16 50.64
C LEU A 235 -32.31 -0.22 49.89
N GLN A 236 -32.22 -1.07 48.83
CA GLN A 236 -31.06 -1.17 47.99
C GLN A 236 -30.83 0.12 47.18
N ALA A 237 -31.90 0.69 46.60
CA ALA A 237 -31.83 1.97 45.91
C ALA A 237 -31.38 3.13 46.82
N LEU A 238 -31.90 3.17 48.04
CA LEU A 238 -31.49 4.14 49.08
C LEU A 238 -29.99 3.98 49.41
N SER A 239 -29.51 2.74 49.56
CA SER A 239 -28.07 2.49 49.82
C SER A 239 -27.17 2.94 48.69
N GLN A 240 -27.59 2.80 47.43
CA GLN A 240 -26.82 3.26 46.26
C GLN A 240 -26.72 4.79 46.21
N VAL A 241 -27.82 5.51 46.49
CA VAL A 241 -27.81 6.98 46.53
C VAL A 241 -26.98 7.52 47.70
N ALA A 242 -26.94 6.80 48.83
CA ALA A 242 -26.17 7.19 50.01
C ALA A 242 -24.63 7.07 49.83
N VAL A 243 -24.16 6.29 48.86
CA VAL A 243 -22.71 6.10 48.58
C VAL A 243 -22.11 7.26 47.77
N GLU A 244 -22.90 7.97 46.99
CA GLU A 244 -22.46 9.20 46.34
C GLU A 244 -22.54 10.36 47.34
N LYS A 245 -21.39 10.99 47.61
CA LYS A 245 -21.18 12.09 48.57
C LYS A 245 -22.08 13.31 48.31
N ASN A 246 -23.36 13.23 48.50
CA ASN A 246 -24.27 14.36 48.39
C ASN A 246 -24.85 14.69 49.77
N GLU A 247 -24.70 15.95 50.14
CA GLU A 247 -25.03 16.47 51.48
C GLU A 247 -26.54 16.51 51.82
N THR A 248 -27.42 16.29 50.83
CA THR A 248 -28.86 16.32 51.06
C THR A 248 -29.59 15.36 50.14
N ILE A 249 -30.24 14.33 50.70
CA ILE A 249 -31.07 13.38 49.97
C ILE A 249 -32.54 13.69 50.27
N ILE A 250 -33.29 14.17 49.29
CA ILE A 250 -34.74 14.35 49.39
C ILE A 250 -35.39 13.07 48.86
N VAL A 251 -35.95 12.26 49.78
CA VAL A 251 -36.66 11.02 49.43
C VAL A 251 -38.16 11.30 49.46
N PRO A 252 -38.88 11.28 48.34
CA PRO A 252 -40.34 11.31 48.35
C PRO A 252 -40.84 9.97 48.86
N LEU A 253 -41.37 9.97 50.07
CA LEU A 253 -42.05 8.79 50.66
C LEU A 253 -43.48 8.74 50.09
N PRO A 254 -43.89 7.67 49.39
CA PRO A 254 -45.32 7.48 49.05
C PRO A 254 -46.15 7.35 50.29
N ILE A 255 -47.22 8.16 50.40
CA ILE A 255 -48.11 8.25 51.56
C ILE A 255 -48.71 6.89 51.90
N ASP A 256 -48.91 6.02 50.95
CA ASP A 256 -49.47 4.67 51.16
C ASP A 256 -48.56 3.75 51.97
N LEU A 257 -47.27 3.95 52.00
CA LEU A 257 -46.32 3.21 52.84
C LEU A 257 -46.44 3.62 54.31
N LEU A 258 -46.73 4.87 54.61
CA LEU A 258 -47.00 5.34 55.98
C LEU A 258 -48.34 4.83 56.49
N ALA A 259 -49.38 4.73 55.65
CA ALA A 259 -50.69 4.21 56.02
C ALA A 259 -50.64 2.72 56.37
N SER A 260 -49.74 1.93 55.80
CA SER A 260 -49.58 0.50 56.14
C SER A 260 -48.89 0.27 57.49
N ILE A 261 -48.05 1.22 57.95
CA ILE A 261 -47.32 1.14 59.24
C ILE A 261 -48.19 1.63 60.40
N PHE A 262 -49.13 2.54 60.16
CA PHE A 262 -49.99 3.15 61.20
C PHE A 262 -51.39 2.51 61.30
N LYS A 263 -51.67 1.36 60.66
CA LYS A 263 -52.93 0.63 60.99
C LYS A 263 -52.77 -0.09 62.30
N PRO A 264 -53.52 0.32 63.40
CA PRO A 264 -53.54 -0.44 64.60
C PRO A 264 -54.31 -1.73 64.40
N HIS A 265 -53.82 -2.81 64.95
CA HIS A 265 -54.46 -4.10 65.05
C HIS A 265 -55.74 -4.02 65.82
#